data_c203a7646248bccc59510f3f348c0916
#
_entry.id   c203a7646248bccc59510f3f348c0916
#
_cell.length_a   1.000
_cell.length_b   1.000
_cell.length_c   1.000
_cell.angle_alpha   90.00
_cell.angle_beta   90.00
_cell.angle_gamma   90.00
#
_symmetry.space_group_name_H-M   'P 1'
#
loop_
_entity.id
_entity.type
_entity.pdbx_description
1 polymer ?
#
loop_
_entity_poly.entity_id
_entity_poly.type
_entity_poly.pdbx_seq_one_letter_code
_entity_poly.pdbx_strand_id
1 'polypeptide(L)'
;MRARQATLLPDLYQDDRLDVQPVSMGSAALKFGADGRVAWNDMWATFCDLAMAGGPPHRGTLLEPGTADEINAHADQYRDVVAEICRGVAMVTGLPVEPSPIPGWVRIACLSEGMSGWLLRAVVMENVSARAHGATLDLPAGPHYRLEKEIKNVVTVIAKTSHYLIDHMTPARHRKIAALFASMATTMPLIEPARTGDWRGIECSDVASAIRMMRALVASNVLARREGTVLCVPINSVTDPSGEIVAERFTSLPR
;
A
#
# COMPACT_ATOMS: atom_id res chain seq x y z
N MET A 1 -14.72 12.78 10.94
CA MET A 1 -14.04 11.50 10.66
C MET A 1 -14.84 10.62 9.70
N ARG A 2 -16.08 10.21 9.99
CA ARG A 2 -16.89 9.34 9.09
C ARG A 2 -16.94 9.82 7.63
N ALA A 3 -17.12 11.12 7.37
CA ALA A 3 -17.15 11.66 6.01
C ALA A 3 -15.80 11.51 5.27
N ARG A 4 -14.67 11.59 5.97
CA ARG A 4 -13.35 11.34 5.37
C ARG A 4 -13.16 9.86 5.06
N GLN A 5 -13.54 8.97 5.96
CA GLN A 5 -13.52 7.53 5.72
C GLN A 5 -14.36 7.17 4.48
N ALA A 6 -15.59 7.68 4.41
CA ALA A 6 -16.46 7.48 3.26
C ALA A 6 -15.88 8.01 1.93
N THR A 7 -15.00 8.99 1.96
CA THR A 7 -14.30 9.48 0.77
C THR A 7 -13.10 8.63 0.40
N LEU A 8 -12.29 8.26 1.38
CA LEU A 8 -10.99 7.60 1.17
C LEU A 8 -11.08 6.09 1.02
N LEU A 9 -11.97 5.44 1.79
CA LEU A 9 -12.06 3.98 1.79
C LEU A 9 -13.00 3.49 0.68
N PRO A 10 -12.68 2.38 0.02
CA PRO A 10 -13.62 1.66 -0.84
C PRO A 10 -14.93 1.35 -0.09
N ASP A 11 -16.04 1.29 -0.81
CA ASP A 11 -17.35 1.06 -0.20
C ASP A 11 -17.39 -0.23 0.63
N LEU A 12 -16.69 -1.26 0.19
CA LEU A 12 -16.50 -2.51 0.93
C LEU A 12 -15.88 -2.33 2.33
N TYR A 13 -15.04 -1.30 2.50
CA TYR A 13 -14.37 -1.01 3.78
C TYR A 13 -15.11 0.04 4.63
N GLN A 14 -16.23 0.55 4.17
CA GLN A 14 -17.04 1.52 4.91
C GLN A 14 -18.08 0.85 5.81
N ASP A 15 -18.45 -0.38 5.47
CA ASP A 15 -19.38 -1.19 6.28
C ASP A 15 -18.63 -1.71 7.52
N ASP A 16 -19.25 -1.59 8.69
CA ASP A 16 -18.76 -2.17 9.95
C ASP A 16 -18.87 -3.71 9.93
N ARG A 17 -19.41 -4.28 8.87
CA ARG A 17 -19.43 -5.73 8.66
C ARG A 17 -18.04 -6.25 8.41
N LEU A 18 -17.43 -6.72 9.48
CA LEU A 18 -16.11 -7.35 9.49
C LEU A 18 -16.16 -8.86 9.19
N ASP A 19 -17.32 -9.35 8.78
CA ASP A 19 -17.56 -10.77 8.47
C ASP A 19 -16.85 -11.26 7.21
N VAL A 20 -16.30 -10.34 6.43
CA VAL A 20 -15.49 -10.70 5.27
C VAL A 20 -14.13 -11.18 5.77
N GLN A 21 -13.99 -12.49 5.88
CA GLN A 21 -12.70 -13.11 6.17
C GLN A 21 -11.70 -12.72 5.07
N PRO A 22 -10.53 -12.15 5.44
CA PRO A 22 -9.55 -11.77 4.45
C PRO A 22 -9.07 -13.00 3.69
N VAL A 23 -9.30 -13.03 2.39
CA VAL A 23 -8.77 -14.08 1.51
C VAL A 23 -7.34 -13.70 1.16
N SER A 24 -6.40 -14.60 1.47
CA SER A 24 -4.99 -14.42 1.10
C SER A 24 -4.82 -14.62 -0.41
N MET A 25 -4.55 -13.57 -1.14
CA MET A 25 -4.16 -13.65 -2.56
C MET A 25 -2.81 -14.32 -2.77
N GLY A 26 -2.00 -14.47 -1.71
CA GLY A 26 -0.72 -15.16 -1.76
C GLY A 26 -0.79 -16.66 -2.05
N SER A 27 -1.99 -17.27 -1.98
CA SER A 27 -2.17 -18.70 -2.25
C SER A 27 -2.36 -19.05 -3.73
N ALA A 28 -2.65 -18.10 -4.61
CA ALA A 28 -2.79 -18.40 -6.04
C ALA A 28 -1.43 -18.70 -6.67
N ALA A 29 -1.34 -19.79 -7.41
CA ALA A 29 -0.11 -20.16 -8.13
C ALA A 29 0.20 -19.18 -9.26
N LEU A 30 1.48 -18.99 -9.55
CA LEU A 30 1.90 -18.23 -10.74
C LEU A 30 1.47 -18.99 -12.00
N LYS A 31 1.01 -18.23 -12.99
CA LYS A 31 0.77 -18.73 -14.35
C LYS A 31 1.88 -18.22 -15.25
N PHE A 32 2.34 -19.06 -16.15
CA PHE A 32 3.42 -18.74 -17.07
C PHE A 32 2.92 -18.75 -18.52
N GLY A 33 3.34 -17.77 -19.28
CA GLY A 33 3.09 -17.69 -20.71
C GLY A 33 3.94 -18.67 -21.52
N ALA A 34 3.73 -18.70 -22.81
CA ALA A 34 4.50 -19.53 -23.73
C ALA A 34 5.99 -19.15 -23.79
N ASP A 35 6.32 -17.93 -23.41
CA ASP A 35 7.68 -17.39 -23.29
C ASP A 35 8.39 -17.80 -21.97
N GLY A 36 7.73 -18.60 -21.14
CA GLY A 36 8.23 -19.00 -19.81
C GLY A 36 8.22 -17.89 -18.75
N ARG A 37 7.68 -16.71 -19.06
CA ARG A 37 7.55 -15.60 -18.10
C ARG A 37 6.19 -15.59 -17.44
N VAL A 38 6.10 -14.95 -16.29
CA VAL A 38 4.81 -14.83 -15.58
C VAL A 38 3.81 -14.04 -16.42
N ALA A 39 2.65 -14.64 -16.63
CA ALA A 39 1.50 -14.02 -17.31
C ALA A 39 0.68 -13.20 -16.28
N TRP A 40 1.19 -12.04 -15.90
CA TRP A 40 0.60 -11.21 -14.84
C TRP A 40 -0.86 -10.83 -15.14
N ASN A 41 -1.21 -10.53 -16.38
CA ASN A 41 -2.60 -10.23 -16.77
C ASN A 41 -3.55 -11.40 -16.53
N ASP A 42 -3.12 -12.63 -16.82
CA ASP A 42 -3.94 -13.83 -16.60
C ASP A 42 -4.13 -14.13 -15.11
N MET A 43 -3.10 -13.84 -14.32
CA MET A 43 -3.21 -13.92 -12.86
C MET A 43 -4.21 -12.90 -12.32
N TRP A 44 -4.14 -11.67 -12.84
CA TRP A 44 -5.01 -10.60 -12.38
C TRP A 44 -6.50 -10.91 -12.62
N ALA A 45 -6.86 -11.48 -13.76
CA ALA A 45 -8.23 -11.89 -14.04
C ALA A 45 -8.76 -12.89 -12.98
N THR A 46 -7.90 -13.80 -12.51
CA THR A 46 -8.23 -14.72 -11.39
C THR A 46 -8.28 -14.03 -10.03
N PHE A 47 -7.39 -13.05 -9.79
CA PHE A 47 -7.31 -12.31 -8.53
C PHE A 47 -8.44 -11.28 -8.35
N CYS A 48 -9.07 -10.82 -9.42
CA CYS A 48 -10.14 -9.84 -9.33
C CYS A 48 -11.28 -10.34 -8.42
N ASP A 49 -11.67 -11.60 -8.55
CA ASP A 49 -12.68 -12.22 -7.70
C ASP A 49 -12.21 -12.30 -6.22
N LEU A 50 -10.93 -12.65 -6.00
CA LEU A 50 -10.36 -12.74 -4.66
C LEU A 50 -10.15 -11.35 -4.01
N ALA A 51 -9.81 -10.33 -4.80
CA ALA A 51 -9.68 -8.97 -4.31
C ALA A 51 -11.02 -8.41 -3.82
N MET A 52 -12.12 -8.77 -4.48
CA MET A 52 -13.47 -8.40 -4.06
C MET A 52 -13.89 -9.06 -2.75
N ALA A 53 -13.30 -10.20 -2.39
CA ALA A 53 -13.56 -10.89 -1.13
C ALA A 53 -12.96 -10.18 0.11
N GLY A 54 -12.14 -9.15 -0.09
CA GLY A 54 -11.56 -8.34 0.99
C GLY A 54 -10.40 -9.01 1.73
N GLY A 55 -9.47 -8.21 2.17
CA GLY A 55 -8.35 -8.61 3.01
C GLY A 55 -6.98 -8.38 2.40
N PRO A 56 -5.95 -8.17 3.23
CA PRO A 56 -4.60 -7.92 2.74
C PRO A 56 -4.05 -9.17 2.05
N PRO A 57 -3.47 -9.06 0.86
CA PRO A 57 -2.81 -10.16 0.16
C PRO A 57 -1.54 -10.60 0.89
N HIS A 58 -0.92 -9.70 1.63
CA HIS A 58 0.28 -9.95 2.41
C HIS A 58 -0.05 -10.04 3.91
N ARG A 59 0.03 -11.24 4.45
CA ARG A 59 -0.09 -11.49 5.89
C ARG A 59 1.31 -11.59 6.48
N GLY A 60 1.68 -10.69 7.36
CA GLY A 60 2.96 -10.73 8.02
C GLY A 60 3.58 -9.35 8.19
N THR A 61 4.90 -9.32 8.26
CA THR A 61 5.70 -8.11 8.40
C THR A 61 5.63 -7.25 7.14
N LEU A 62 5.90 -5.97 7.32
CA LEU A 62 6.02 -5.03 6.22
C LEU A 62 7.04 -5.53 5.17
N LEU A 63 6.64 -5.51 3.91
CA LEU A 63 7.57 -5.74 2.81
C LEU A 63 8.34 -4.46 2.54
N GLU A 64 9.64 -4.51 2.78
CA GLU A 64 10.54 -3.35 2.77
C GLU A 64 11.53 -3.41 1.60
N PRO A 65 12.03 -2.27 1.09
CA PRO A 65 13.06 -2.24 0.05
C PRO A 65 14.36 -2.85 0.56
N GLY A 66 15.16 -3.37 -0.36
CA GLY A 66 16.54 -3.76 -0.06
C GLY A 66 17.37 -2.56 0.36
N THR A 67 18.31 -2.78 1.26
CA THR A 67 19.28 -1.78 1.69
C THR A 67 20.34 -1.53 0.61
N ALA A 68 21.03 -0.39 0.69
CA ALA A 68 22.11 -0.07 -0.26
C ALA A 68 23.21 -1.14 -0.27
N ASP A 69 23.56 -1.67 0.90
CA ASP A 69 24.60 -2.71 1.03
C ASP A 69 24.16 -4.03 0.38
N GLU A 70 22.93 -4.47 0.60
CA GLU A 70 22.38 -5.66 -0.06
C GLU A 70 22.31 -5.51 -1.57
N ILE A 71 21.89 -4.34 -2.06
CA ILE A 71 21.82 -4.03 -3.49
C ILE A 71 23.20 -4.04 -4.13
N ASN A 72 24.18 -3.43 -3.47
CA ASN A 72 25.55 -3.41 -3.97
C ASN A 72 26.18 -4.81 -3.97
N ALA A 73 25.91 -5.62 -2.95
CA ALA A 73 26.39 -7.00 -2.86
C ALA A 73 25.76 -7.93 -3.91
N HIS A 74 24.55 -7.64 -4.37
CA HIS A 74 23.77 -8.51 -5.26
C HIS A 74 23.14 -7.73 -6.44
N ALA A 75 23.93 -6.88 -7.10
CA ALA A 75 23.46 -5.93 -8.10
C ALA A 75 22.76 -6.58 -9.30
N ASP A 76 23.20 -7.75 -9.75
CA ASP A 76 22.59 -8.46 -10.88
C ASP A 76 21.19 -8.97 -10.50
N GLN A 77 21.05 -9.65 -9.38
CA GLN A 77 19.75 -10.10 -8.88
C GLN A 77 18.80 -8.93 -8.65
N TYR A 78 19.31 -7.82 -8.11
CA TYR A 78 18.49 -6.61 -7.94
C TYR A 78 17.96 -6.09 -9.27
N ARG A 79 18.78 -6.05 -10.33
CA ARG A 79 18.32 -5.61 -11.67
C ARG A 79 17.24 -6.53 -12.22
N ASP A 80 17.37 -7.85 -12.05
CA ASP A 80 16.38 -8.81 -12.50
C ASP A 80 15.05 -8.64 -11.75
N VAL A 81 15.10 -8.45 -10.44
CA VAL A 81 13.92 -8.18 -9.60
C VAL A 81 13.24 -6.89 -10.03
N VAL A 82 13.97 -5.81 -10.19
CA VAL A 82 13.44 -4.51 -10.63
C VAL A 82 12.79 -4.63 -11.99
N ALA A 83 13.45 -5.29 -12.95
CA ALA A 83 12.90 -5.50 -14.29
C ALA A 83 11.58 -6.28 -14.27
N GLU A 84 11.48 -7.33 -13.43
CA GLU A 84 10.27 -8.13 -13.33
C GLU A 84 9.13 -7.39 -12.60
N ILE A 85 9.43 -6.64 -11.54
CA ILE A 85 8.43 -5.79 -10.88
C ILE A 85 7.93 -4.72 -11.85
N CYS A 86 8.81 -4.00 -12.54
CA CYS A 86 8.41 -3.00 -13.53
C CYS A 86 7.50 -3.60 -14.60
N ARG A 87 7.85 -4.76 -15.14
CA ARG A 87 7.04 -5.48 -16.13
C ARG A 87 5.67 -5.87 -15.57
N GLY A 88 5.65 -6.50 -14.40
CA GLY A 88 4.41 -6.97 -13.78
C GLY A 88 3.47 -5.81 -13.45
N VAL A 89 3.99 -4.75 -12.84
CA VAL A 89 3.20 -3.56 -12.48
C VAL A 89 2.67 -2.86 -13.74
N ALA A 90 3.49 -2.67 -14.77
CA ALA A 90 3.03 -2.07 -16.02
C ALA A 90 1.91 -2.89 -16.69
N MET A 91 2.03 -4.22 -16.69
CA MET A 91 1.02 -5.11 -17.27
C MET A 91 -0.32 -5.02 -16.53
N VAL A 92 -0.32 -4.98 -15.20
CA VAL A 92 -1.58 -5.01 -14.41
C VAL A 92 -2.22 -3.65 -14.20
N THR A 93 -1.46 -2.55 -14.37
CA THR A 93 -1.98 -1.20 -14.14
C THR A 93 -2.17 -0.38 -15.41
N GLY A 94 -1.44 -0.74 -16.47
CA GLY A 94 -1.35 0.08 -17.70
C GLY A 94 -0.60 1.40 -17.53
N LEU A 95 0.00 1.64 -16.36
CA LEU A 95 0.75 2.87 -16.07
C LEU A 95 2.22 2.74 -16.46
N PRO A 96 2.91 3.85 -16.78
CA PRO A 96 4.35 3.86 -16.97
C PRO A 96 5.08 3.50 -15.68
N VAL A 97 6.02 2.55 -15.76
CA VAL A 97 6.81 2.06 -14.63
C VAL A 97 8.27 1.99 -15.03
N GLU A 98 9.14 2.48 -14.17
CA GLU A 98 10.59 2.52 -14.38
C GLU A 98 11.36 2.23 -13.08
N PRO A 99 12.65 1.89 -13.14
CA PRO A 99 13.49 1.87 -11.97
C PRO A 99 13.51 3.25 -11.31
N SER A 100 13.30 3.32 -9.99
CA SER A 100 13.41 4.60 -9.26
C SER A 100 14.86 5.10 -9.27
N PRO A 101 15.10 6.43 -9.34
CA PRO A 101 16.44 6.99 -9.14
C PRO A 101 17.01 6.71 -7.73
N ILE A 102 16.17 6.27 -6.81
CA ILE A 102 16.59 5.88 -5.47
C ILE A 102 16.65 4.35 -5.40
N PRO A 103 17.83 3.74 -5.12
CA PRO A 103 17.95 2.30 -5.00
C PRO A 103 16.97 1.70 -3.99
N GLY A 104 16.53 0.49 -4.24
CA GLY A 104 15.52 -0.20 -3.44
C GLY A 104 14.07 0.04 -3.89
N TRP A 105 13.84 0.80 -4.96
CA TRP A 105 12.50 1.20 -5.38
C TRP A 105 12.27 1.10 -6.89
N VAL A 106 11.03 0.87 -7.27
CA VAL A 106 10.51 1.04 -8.64
C VAL A 106 9.45 2.13 -8.64
N ARG A 107 9.41 2.95 -9.69
CA ARG A 107 8.59 4.14 -9.78
C ARG A 107 7.45 3.97 -10.75
N ILE A 108 6.24 4.33 -10.32
CA ILE A 108 5.03 4.38 -11.13
C ILE A 108 4.70 5.86 -11.37
N ALA A 109 4.48 6.24 -12.64
CA ALA A 109 3.90 7.53 -12.99
C ALA A 109 2.37 7.43 -12.85
N CYS A 110 1.83 8.04 -11.81
CA CYS A 110 0.40 8.11 -11.56
C CYS A 110 -0.26 9.21 -12.39
N LEU A 111 -1.57 9.10 -12.63
CA LEU A 111 -2.33 10.09 -13.40
C LEU A 111 -2.50 11.43 -12.65
N SER A 112 -2.31 11.45 -11.34
CA SER A 112 -2.43 12.64 -10.50
C SER A 112 -1.82 12.43 -9.11
N GLU A 113 -1.57 13.53 -8.39
CA GLU A 113 -1.17 13.51 -6.98
C GLU A 113 -2.26 12.88 -6.07
N GLY A 114 -3.53 13.06 -6.43
CA GLY A 114 -4.63 12.38 -5.73
C GLY A 114 -4.56 10.87 -5.86
N MET A 115 -4.16 10.36 -7.02
CA MET A 115 -3.96 8.93 -7.25
C MET A 115 -2.77 8.39 -6.45
N SER A 116 -1.60 9.01 -6.55
CA SER A 116 -0.41 8.57 -5.83
C SER A 116 -0.62 8.60 -4.32
N GLY A 117 -1.22 9.67 -3.80
CA GLY A 117 -1.53 9.83 -2.38
C GLY A 117 -2.56 8.81 -1.86
N TRP A 118 -3.54 8.42 -2.68
CA TRP A 118 -4.49 7.38 -2.32
C TRP A 118 -3.82 5.99 -2.34
N LEU A 119 -3.07 5.69 -3.41
CA LEU A 119 -2.35 4.42 -3.56
C LEU A 119 -1.31 4.22 -2.45
N LEU A 120 -0.58 5.27 -2.07
CA LEU A 120 0.34 5.23 -0.92
C LEU A 120 -0.34 4.65 0.32
N ARG A 121 -1.51 5.18 0.67
CA ARG A 121 -2.26 4.73 1.85
C ARG A 121 -2.76 3.31 1.71
N ALA A 122 -3.31 2.98 0.55
CA ALA A 122 -3.87 1.66 0.29
C ALA A 122 -2.78 0.57 0.28
N VAL A 123 -1.63 0.84 -0.33
CA VAL A 123 -0.49 -0.09 -0.41
C VAL A 123 0.12 -0.34 0.97
N VAL A 124 0.32 0.72 1.76
CA VAL A 124 0.86 0.58 3.13
C VAL A 124 -0.08 -0.19 4.04
N MET A 125 -1.40 0.02 3.93
CA MET A 125 -2.40 -0.78 4.66
C MET A 125 -2.34 -2.28 4.32
N GLU A 126 -1.81 -2.64 3.15
CA GLU A 126 -1.60 -4.02 2.70
C GLU A 126 -0.21 -4.58 3.07
N ASN A 127 0.52 -3.92 3.98
CA ASN A 127 1.87 -4.30 4.44
C ASN A 127 2.94 -4.32 3.34
N VAL A 128 2.84 -3.43 2.38
CA VAL A 128 3.88 -3.15 1.39
C VAL A 128 4.34 -1.71 1.57
N SER A 129 5.64 -1.50 1.72
CA SER A 129 6.22 -0.16 1.79
C SER A 129 5.92 0.62 0.52
N ALA A 130 5.61 1.89 0.67
CA ALA A 130 5.44 2.79 -0.46
C ALA A 130 5.81 4.21 -0.04
N ARG A 131 6.10 5.06 -1.02
CA ARG A 131 6.27 6.50 -0.82
C ARG A 131 5.77 7.24 -2.06
N ALA A 132 5.27 8.45 -1.87
CA ALA A 132 4.71 9.25 -2.95
C ALA A 132 5.39 10.62 -3.00
N HIS A 133 5.67 11.09 -4.23
CA HIS A 133 6.20 12.42 -4.49
C HIS A 133 5.45 13.01 -5.70
N GLY A 134 4.61 14.02 -5.44
CA GLY A 134 3.74 14.55 -6.48
C GLY A 134 2.89 13.43 -7.09
N ALA A 135 2.87 13.34 -8.40
CA ALA A 135 2.14 12.31 -9.14
C ALA A 135 2.94 11.00 -9.34
N THR A 136 3.92 10.69 -8.50
CA THR A 136 4.66 9.43 -8.56
C THR A 136 4.48 8.60 -7.30
N LEU A 137 4.50 7.27 -7.45
CA LEU A 137 4.48 6.29 -6.37
C LEU A 137 5.67 5.36 -6.54
N ASP A 138 6.50 5.23 -5.51
CA ASP A 138 7.57 4.24 -5.48
C ASP A 138 7.13 3.01 -4.66
N LEU A 139 7.35 1.81 -5.21
CA LEU A 139 7.13 0.51 -4.58
C LEU A 139 8.46 -0.16 -4.27
N PRO A 140 8.55 -1.02 -3.24
CA PRO A 140 9.80 -1.61 -2.81
C PRO A 140 10.32 -2.67 -3.77
N ALA A 141 11.65 -2.75 -3.88
CA ALA A 141 12.38 -3.80 -4.57
C ALA A 141 13.65 -4.15 -3.77
N GLY A 142 14.00 -5.42 -3.73
CA GLY A 142 15.20 -5.90 -3.03
C GLY A 142 15.82 -7.10 -3.75
N PRO A 143 17.15 -7.30 -3.67
CA PRO A 143 17.82 -8.36 -4.41
C PRO A 143 17.36 -9.77 -4.02
N HIS A 144 16.86 -9.94 -2.80
CA HIS A 144 16.39 -11.23 -2.28
C HIS A 144 14.89 -11.48 -2.52
N TYR A 145 14.22 -10.62 -3.28
CA TYR A 145 12.82 -10.80 -3.62
C TYR A 145 12.65 -12.00 -4.55
N ARG A 146 11.82 -12.93 -4.11
CA ARG A 146 11.47 -14.14 -4.87
C ARG A 146 10.22 -13.88 -5.70
N LEU A 147 10.21 -14.46 -6.90
CA LEU A 147 9.11 -14.30 -7.84
C LEU A 147 7.77 -14.71 -7.25
N GLU A 148 7.73 -15.85 -6.57
CA GLU A 148 6.50 -16.44 -6.02
C GLU A 148 6.04 -15.84 -4.70
N LYS A 149 6.79 -14.90 -4.13
CA LYS A 149 6.48 -14.31 -2.84
C LYS A 149 6.52 -12.78 -2.88
N GLU A 150 7.69 -12.18 -2.74
CA GLU A 150 7.84 -10.74 -2.57
C GLU A 150 7.44 -10.00 -3.86
N ILE A 151 7.94 -10.40 -5.04
CA ILE A 151 7.58 -9.80 -6.33
C ILE A 151 6.07 -9.94 -6.57
N LYS A 152 5.54 -11.15 -6.40
CA LYS A 152 4.11 -11.41 -6.51
C LYS A 152 3.27 -10.53 -5.58
N ASN A 153 3.71 -10.34 -4.33
CA ASN A 153 3.01 -9.48 -3.38
C ASN A 153 2.98 -8.03 -3.85
N VAL A 154 4.11 -7.47 -4.31
CA VAL A 154 4.16 -6.10 -4.85
C VAL A 154 3.18 -5.95 -6.02
N VAL A 155 3.26 -6.84 -7.00
CA VAL A 155 2.41 -6.77 -8.21
C VAL A 155 0.93 -6.94 -7.86
N THR A 156 0.58 -7.87 -6.96
CA THR A 156 -0.83 -8.11 -6.60
C THR A 156 -1.41 -6.99 -5.75
N VAL A 157 -0.63 -6.40 -4.86
CA VAL A 157 -1.10 -5.26 -4.05
C VAL A 157 -1.41 -4.07 -4.94
N ILE A 158 -0.51 -3.70 -5.85
CA ILE A 158 -0.75 -2.58 -6.74
C ILE A 158 -1.87 -2.86 -7.75
N ALA A 159 -1.96 -4.09 -8.27
CA ALA A 159 -3.05 -4.50 -9.15
C ALA A 159 -4.41 -4.31 -8.45
N LYS A 160 -4.55 -4.85 -7.24
CA LYS A 160 -5.76 -4.73 -6.43
C LYS A 160 -6.13 -3.28 -6.15
N THR A 161 -5.18 -2.50 -5.64
CA THR A 161 -5.44 -1.13 -5.21
C THR A 161 -5.71 -0.19 -6.38
N SER A 162 -4.97 -0.30 -7.48
CA SER A 162 -5.21 0.49 -8.69
C SER A 162 -6.54 0.14 -9.36
N HIS A 163 -6.90 -1.15 -9.41
CA HIS A 163 -8.20 -1.58 -9.93
C HIS A 163 -9.35 -0.96 -9.14
N TYR A 164 -9.29 -0.97 -7.80
CA TYR A 164 -10.31 -0.30 -6.99
C TYR A 164 -10.42 1.18 -7.31
N LEU A 165 -9.29 1.85 -7.41
CA LEU A 165 -9.27 3.29 -7.68
C LEU A 165 -9.80 3.62 -9.08
N ILE A 166 -9.35 2.90 -10.10
CA ILE A 166 -9.62 3.22 -11.51
C ILE A 166 -11.02 2.76 -11.91
N ASP A 167 -11.40 1.51 -11.58
CA ASP A 167 -12.58 0.86 -12.13
C ASP A 167 -13.80 0.94 -11.21
N HIS A 168 -13.60 1.07 -9.89
CA HIS A 168 -14.70 1.10 -8.92
C HIS A 168 -14.99 2.48 -8.32
N MET A 169 -14.12 3.48 -8.56
CA MET A 169 -14.37 4.84 -8.10
C MET A 169 -14.78 5.75 -9.24
N THR A 170 -15.85 6.51 -9.02
CA THR A 170 -16.32 7.47 -10.02
C THR A 170 -15.36 8.66 -10.16
N PRO A 171 -15.32 9.34 -11.32
CA PRO A 171 -14.54 10.57 -11.47
C PRO A 171 -14.90 11.66 -10.46
N ALA A 172 -16.16 11.70 -9.99
CA ALA A 172 -16.58 12.60 -8.93
C ALA A 172 -15.91 12.26 -7.60
N ARG A 173 -15.71 10.99 -7.29
CA ARG A 173 -15.01 10.54 -6.09
C ARG A 173 -13.51 10.84 -6.16
N HIS A 174 -12.88 10.66 -7.33
CA HIS A 174 -11.47 11.06 -7.53
C HIS A 174 -11.28 12.56 -7.23
N ARG A 175 -12.19 13.42 -7.72
CA ARG A 175 -12.13 14.87 -7.40
C ARG A 175 -12.30 15.15 -5.90
N LYS A 176 -13.20 14.43 -5.22
CA LYS A 176 -13.37 14.55 -3.76
C LYS A 176 -12.12 14.12 -3.00
N ILE A 177 -11.44 13.03 -3.41
CA ILE A 177 -10.19 12.58 -2.82
C ILE A 177 -9.09 13.65 -3.00
N ALA A 178 -8.92 14.16 -4.21
CA ALA A 178 -7.93 15.21 -4.49
C ALA A 178 -8.19 16.47 -3.66
N ALA A 179 -9.44 16.94 -3.59
CA ALA A 179 -9.82 18.10 -2.78
C ALA A 179 -9.59 17.84 -1.28
N LEU A 180 -9.88 16.63 -0.80
CA LEU A 180 -9.63 16.25 0.60
C LEU A 180 -8.13 16.30 0.92
N PHE A 181 -7.28 15.72 0.07
CA PHE A 181 -5.82 15.75 0.29
C PHE A 181 -5.26 17.16 0.25
N ALA A 182 -5.69 17.99 -0.69
CA ALA A 182 -5.29 19.40 -0.74
C ALA A 182 -5.70 20.16 0.53
N SER A 183 -6.91 19.94 1.03
CA SER A 183 -7.36 20.53 2.31
C SER A 183 -6.57 20.02 3.51
N MET A 184 -6.24 18.73 3.52
CA MET A 184 -5.50 18.12 4.63
C MET A 184 -4.03 18.54 4.63
N ALA A 185 -3.42 18.80 3.50
CA ALA A 185 -2.01 19.18 3.38
C ALA A 185 -1.65 20.39 4.25
N THR A 186 -2.56 21.35 4.38
CA THR A 186 -2.35 22.59 5.14
C THR A 186 -2.75 22.48 6.62
N THR A 187 -3.76 21.67 6.94
CA THR A 187 -4.35 21.63 8.30
C THR A 187 -3.96 20.38 9.08
N MET A 188 -3.57 19.33 8.40
CA MET A 188 -3.31 18.02 8.96
C MET A 188 -2.29 17.29 8.08
N PRO A 189 -1.00 17.64 8.14
CA PRO A 189 0.01 17.02 7.29
C PRO A 189 0.03 15.51 7.47
N LEU A 190 0.42 14.81 6.41
CA LEU A 190 0.59 13.36 6.46
C LEU A 190 1.71 13.01 7.44
N ILE A 191 1.42 12.11 8.36
CA ILE A 191 2.44 11.50 9.22
C ILE A 191 2.76 10.13 8.64
N GLU A 192 4.01 9.99 8.23
CA GLU A 192 4.59 8.77 7.66
C GLU A 192 5.89 8.43 8.40
N PRO A 193 6.40 7.20 8.33
CA PRO A 193 7.66 6.85 8.98
C PRO A 193 8.81 7.70 8.42
N ALA A 194 9.71 8.16 9.29
CA ALA A 194 10.87 8.95 8.90
C ALA A 194 11.85 8.12 8.04
N ARG A 195 11.92 6.83 8.34
CA ARG A 195 12.70 5.83 7.59
C ARG A 195 11.84 4.58 7.41
N THR A 196 12.16 3.81 6.40
CA THR A 196 11.63 2.45 6.25
C THR A 196 11.92 1.69 7.56
N GLY A 197 10.92 1.00 8.10
CA GLY A 197 11.04 0.28 9.38
C GLY A 197 10.70 1.08 10.64
N ASP A 198 10.58 2.40 10.57
CA ASP A 198 10.24 3.24 11.73
C ASP A 198 8.74 3.12 12.10
N TRP A 199 8.37 1.96 12.63
CA TRP A 199 7.01 1.66 13.06
C TRP A 199 6.94 1.26 14.53
N ARG A 200 5.88 1.70 15.23
CA ARG A 200 5.55 1.28 16.58
C ARG A 200 4.30 0.42 16.57
N GLY A 201 4.38 -0.79 17.12
CA GLY A 201 3.23 -1.67 17.32
C GLY A 201 2.42 -1.28 18.55
N ILE A 202 1.09 -1.33 18.41
CA ILE A 202 0.12 -1.15 19.50
C ILE A 202 -0.81 -2.36 19.46
N GLU A 203 -0.83 -3.14 20.53
CA GLU A 203 -1.71 -4.31 20.64
C GLU A 203 -3.17 -3.88 20.76
N CYS A 204 -4.04 -4.44 19.93
CA CYS A 204 -5.48 -4.25 19.97
C CYS A 204 -6.17 -5.48 20.54
N SER A 205 -7.39 -5.31 21.06
CA SER A 205 -8.17 -6.40 21.63
C SER A 205 -8.45 -7.54 20.65
N ASP A 206 -8.61 -7.19 19.38
CA ASP A 206 -8.95 -8.11 18.30
C ASP A 206 -8.62 -7.50 16.93
N VAL A 207 -8.69 -8.33 15.89
CA VAL A 207 -8.42 -7.92 14.50
C VAL A 207 -9.40 -6.84 14.04
N ALA A 208 -10.66 -6.90 14.46
CA ALA A 208 -11.68 -5.93 14.07
C ALA A 208 -11.34 -4.53 14.61
N SER A 209 -10.92 -4.46 15.86
CA SER A 209 -10.45 -3.21 16.50
C SER A 209 -9.21 -2.66 15.80
N ALA A 210 -8.23 -3.51 15.48
CA ALA A 210 -7.04 -3.10 14.73
C ALA A 210 -7.40 -2.51 13.36
N ILE A 211 -8.34 -3.13 12.63
CA ILE A 211 -8.83 -2.63 11.33
C ILE A 211 -9.54 -1.30 11.49
N ARG A 212 -10.45 -1.17 12.44
CA ARG A 212 -11.19 0.10 12.66
C ARG A 212 -10.23 1.25 12.98
N MET A 213 -9.29 1.02 13.89
CA MET A 213 -8.29 2.02 14.27
C MET A 213 -7.36 2.37 13.11
N MET A 214 -6.87 1.40 12.37
CA MET A 214 -6.05 1.62 11.17
C MET A 214 -6.77 2.53 10.17
N ARG A 215 -8.01 2.20 9.81
CA ARG A 215 -8.82 2.99 8.88
C ARG A 215 -9.06 4.42 9.38
N ALA A 216 -9.31 4.58 10.68
CA ALA A 216 -9.54 5.88 11.28
C ALA A 216 -8.28 6.74 11.30
N LEU A 217 -7.11 6.16 11.57
CA LEU A 217 -5.82 6.85 11.48
C LEU A 217 -5.51 7.28 10.05
N VAL A 218 -5.70 6.40 9.07
CA VAL A 218 -5.51 6.73 7.64
C VAL A 218 -6.43 7.88 7.23
N ALA A 219 -7.69 7.90 7.68
CA ALA A 219 -8.63 9.01 7.46
C ALA A 219 -8.25 10.29 8.23
N SER A 220 -7.36 10.18 9.22
CA SER A 220 -6.78 11.30 9.96
C SER A 220 -5.38 11.68 9.47
N ASN A 221 -5.02 11.24 8.27
CA ASN A 221 -3.76 11.50 7.60
C ASN A 221 -2.52 10.98 8.37
N VAL A 222 -2.65 9.83 9.01
CA VAL A 222 -1.55 9.05 9.56
C VAL A 222 -1.45 7.77 8.76
N LEU A 223 -0.30 7.47 8.17
CA LEU A 223 -0.09 6.15 7.59
C LEU A 223 -0.20 5.10 8.71
N ALA A 224 -0.96 4.07 8.47
CA ALA A 224 -1.12 2.99 9.43
C ALA A 224 -1.26 1.66 8.70
N ARG A 225 -0.76 0.61 9.31
CA ARG A 225 -0.85 -0.77 8.86
C ARG A 225 -1.07 -1.69 10.05
N ARG A 226 -1.27 -2.96 9.82
CA ARG A 226 -1.43 -3.92 10.92
C ARG A 226 -0.78 -5.27 10.62
N GLU A 227 -0.38 -5.96 11.67
CA GLU A 227 0.08 -7.34 11.66
C GLU A 227 -0.80 -8.14 12.65
N GLY A 228 -1.78 -8.86 12.13
CA GLY A 228 -2.76 -9.51 13.00
C GLY A 228 -3.54 -8.49 13.83
N THR A 229 -3.43 -8.58 15.16
CA THR A 229 -4.01 -7.66 16.15
C THR A 229 -3.15 -6.43 16.43
N VAL A 230 -1.89 -6.43 15.98
CA VAL A 230 -0.97 -5.31 16.20
C VAL A 230 -1.20 -4.21 15.18
N LEU A 231 -1.67 -3.06 15.64
CA LEU A 231 -1.73 -1.83 14.85
C LEU A 231 -0.35 -1.18 14.83
N CYS A 232 0.19 -0.93 13.65
CA CYS A 232 1.47 -0.27 13.44
C CYS A 232 1.26 1.19 13.05
N VAL A 233 1.80 2.10 13.85
CA VAL A 233 1.80 3.56 13.62
C VAL A 233 3.21 4.04 13.30
N PRO A 234 3.37 5.11 12.50
CA PRO A 234 4.69 5.60 12.11
C PRO A 234 5.41 6.28 13.26
N ILE A 235 6.74 6.18 13.26
CA ILE A 235 7.63 7.00 14.08
C ILE A 235 8.27 8.01 13.15
N ASN A 236 8.14 9.30 13.44
CA ASN A 236 8.76 10.35 12.65
C ASN A 236 9.40 11.40 13.54
N SER A 237 10.71 11.28 13.72
CA SER A 237 11.49 12.21 14.55
C SER A 237 11.60 13.63 13.98
N VAL A 238 11.16 13.85 12.74
CA VAL A 238 11.20 15.17 12.09
C VAL A 238 9.87 15.90 12.21
N THR A 239 8.77 15.23 11.85
CA THR A 239 7.43 15.84 11.81
C THR A 239 6.62 15.62 13.09
N ASP A 240 6.95 14.61 13.88
CA ASP A 240 6.30 14.27 15.15
C ASP A 240 7.34 13.70 16.15
N PRO A 241 8.35 14.50 16.57
CA PRO A 241 9.48 13.99 17.37
C PRO A 241 9.06 13.44 18.74
N SER A 242 7.98 13.95 19.33
CA SER A 242 7.45 13.48 20.62
C SER A 242 6.42 12.35 20.45
N GLY A 243 5.89 12.12 19.25
CA GLY A 243 4.77 11.22 18.99
C GLY A 243 3.41 11.79 19.44
N GLU A 244 3.36 13.07 19.81
CA GLU A 244 2.14 13.71 20.33
C GLU A 244 1.07 13.85 19.26
N ILE A 245 1.44 14.15 18.01
CA ILE A 245 0.48 14.30 16.92
C ILE A 245 -0.22 12.96 16.64
N VAL A 246 0.55 11.87 16.57
CA VAL A 246 -0.01 10.52 16.41
C VAL A 246 -0.88 10.17 17.61
N ALA A 247 -0.42 10.43 18.83
CA ALA A 247 -1.17 10.15 20.06
C ALA A 247 -2.48 10.95 20.14
N GLU A 248 -2.47 12.22 19.79
CA GLU A 248 -3.68 13.07 19.73
C GLU A 248 -4.68 12.53 18.71
N ARG A 249 -4.22 12.20 17.50
CA ARG A 249 -5.08 11.64 16.47
C ARG A 249 -5.64 10.28 16.87
N PHE A 250 -4.83 9.45 17.54
CA PHE A 250 -5.26 8.17 18.08
C PHE A 250 -6.32 8.30 19.17
N THR A 251 -6.12 9.22 20.13
CA THR A 251 -7.07 9.44 21.24
C THR A 251 -8.39 10.08 20.80
N SER A 252 -8.36 10.82 19.69
CA SER A 252 -9.55 11.44 19.08
C SER A 252 -10.40 10.47 18.26
N LEU A 253 -9.98 9.19 18.13
CA LEU A 253 -10.74 8.17 17.39
C LEU A 253 -12.03 7.80 18.15
N PRO A 254 -13.15 7.56 17.46
CA PRO A 254 -14.34 7.02 18.09
C PRO A 254 -14.03 5.62 18.65
N ARG A 255 -14.35 5.42 19.90
CA ARG A 255 -14.25 4.13 20.59
C ARG A 255 -15.36 3.18 20.14
#